data_127545b58c6031f7d374513bacb63f54
#
_entry.id   127545b58c6031f7d374513bacb63f54
#
_cell.length_a   1.000
_cell.length_b   1.000
_cell.length_c   1.000
_cell.angle_alpha   90.00
_cell.angle_beta   90.00
_cell.angle_gamma   90.00
#
_symmetry.space_group_name_H-M   'P 1'
#
loop_
_entity.id
_entity.type
_entity.pdbx_description
1 polymer ?
#
loop_
_entity_poly.entity_id
_entity_poly.type
_entity_poly.pdbx_seq_one_letter_code
_entity_poly.pdbx_strand_id
1 'polypeptide(L)'
;DHLRNRIRQNILPALKKENSNVHLKYLQFSEELMAADKVLQNLTNEIIKQVYNNNRLLIPAFLKQDKVIEERIIKLILKDLYKDNINIITNKQVTNIIAMIYRKKPNETLLLPNGFIAMKNYNELYFNKKDCKEIKMDNKKHKLKAVNNYNNQIIKIVGECSDTSNYVTRLDSSELNLPLYIRTRKDGDKMTIKNMIGSKKIKDIFIDSKVPMAKRNSWLLVCDNDDNIVWLPALKKSKFDKEINEKYDIILMFVKEGE
;
A
#
# COMPACT_ATOMS: atom_id res chain seq x y z
N ASP A 1 -9.88 32.26 37.89
CA ASP A 1 -11.11 31.47 38.17
C ASP A 1 -11.16 30.22 37.34
N HIS A 2 -10.89 29.11 38.04
CA HIS A 2 -10.86 27.81 37.30
C HIS A 2 -12.28 27.36 36.94
N LEU A 3 -12.49 26.89 35.72
CA LEU A 3 -13.75 26.37 35.21
C LEU A 3 -14.47 25.42 36.22
N ARG A 4 -13.70 24.56 36.88
CA ARG A 4 -14.21 23.65 37.92
C ARG A 4 -14.92 24.37 39.08
N ASN A 5 -14.37 25.49 39.55
CA ASN A 5 -14.97 26.26 40.64
C ASN A 5 -16.25 26.96 40.17
N ARG A 6 -16.30 27.52 38.96
CA ARG A 6 -17.51 28.11 38.37
C ARG A 6 -18.65 27.09 38.27
N ILE A 7 -18.36 25.87 37.81
CA ILE A 7 -19.34 24.80 37.74
C ILE A 7 -19.89 24.44 39.11
N ARG A 8 -18.98 24.27 40.11
CA ARG A 8 -19.40 23.91 41.47
C ARG A 8 -20.19 24.99 42.16
N GLN A 9 -19.87 26.25 41.94
CA GLN A 9 -20.49 27.37 42.69
C GLN A 9 -21.76 27.89 41.99
N ASN A 10 -21.82 27.89 40.64
CA ASN A 10 -22.88 28.56 39.91
C ASN A 10 -23.83 27.59 39.24
N ILE A 11 -23.33 26.48 38.65
CA ILE A 11 -24.12 25.58 37.83
C ILE A 11 -24.72 24.44 38.68
N LEU A 12 -23.89 23.75 39.44
CA LEU A 12 -24.33 22.60 40.22
C LEU A 12 -25.42 22.92 41.29
N PRO A 13 -25.38 24.05 41.97
CA PRO A 13 -26.47 24.41 42.88
C PRO A 13 -27.81 24.66 42.19
N ALA A 14 -27.77 25.28 41.00
CA ALA A 14 -28.99 25.49 40.19
C ALA A 14 -29.60 24.14 39.77
N LEU A 15 -28.78 23.23 39.24
CA LEU A 15 -29.24 21.88 38.88
C LEU A 15 -29.79 21.09 40.06
N LYS A 16 -29.20 21.25 41.24
CA LYS A 16 -29.70 20.60 42.49
C LYS A 16 -31.04 21.18 42.99
N LYS A 17 -31.36 22.44 42.66
CA LYS A 17 -32.71 22.99 42.95
C LYS A 17 -33.77 22.34 42.10
N GLU A 18 -33.48 22.05 40.84
CA GLU A 18 -34.43 21.35 39.92
C GLU A 18 -34.55 19.85 40.27
N ASN A 19 -33.43 19.21 40.64
CA ASN A 19 -33.39 17.81 41.03
C ASN A 19 -32.30 17.58 42.10
N SER A 20 -32.67 17.34 43.32
CA SER A 20 -31.75 17.13 44.45
C SER A 20 -30.76 15.97 44.20
N ASN A 21 -31.16 14.97 43.41
CA ASN A 21 -30.38 13.78 43.11
C ASN A 21 -29.63 13.87 41.75
N VAL A 22 -29.54 15.06 41.16
CA VAL A 22 -28.92 15.23 39.82
C VAL A 22 -27.50 14.65 39.76
N HIS A 23 -26.70 14.83 40.81
CA HIS A 23 -25.32 14.32 40.87
C HIS A 23 -25.25 12.78 40.90
N LEU A 24 -26.21 12.11 41.57
CA LEU A 24 -26.31 10.65 41.59
C LEU A 24 -26.71 10.12 40.19
N LYS A 25 -27.65 10.81 39.53
CA LYS A 25 -28.05 10.45 38.17
C LYS A 25 -26.89 10.60 37.16
N TYR A 26 -26.10 11.68 37.27
CA TYR A 26 -24.90 11.84 36.45
C TYR A 26 -23.84 10.77 36.74
N LEU A 27 -23.65 10.39 37.99
CA LEU A 27 -22.75 9.32 38.37
C LEU A 27 -23.20 7.98 37.76
N GLN A 28 -24.45 7.61 37.97
CA GLN A 28 -25.02 6.38 37.38
C GLN A 28 -24.89 6.36 35.86
N PHE A 29 -25.23 7.45 35.18
CA PHE A 29 -25.09 7.57 33.75
C PHE A 29 -23.64 7.43 33.28
N SER A 30 -22.68 8.02 34.03
CA SER A 30 -21.25 7.87 33.75
C SER A 30 -20.81 6.42 33.92
N GLU A 31 -21.26 5.71 34.95
CA GLU A 31 -20.95 4.29 35.17
C GLU A 31 -21.50 3.39 34.03
N GLU A 32 -22.75 3.63 33.61
CA GLU A 32 -23.37 2.92 32.48
C GLU A 32 -22.58 3.16 31.18
N LEU A 33 -22.20 4.41 30.88
CA LEU A 33 -21.37 4.72 29.71
C LEU A 33 -19.99 4.07 29.76
N MET A 34 -19.36 4.06 30.94
CA MET A 34 -18.06 3.39 31.13
C MET A 34 -18.16 1.88 30.92
N ALA A 35 -19.24 1.26 31.41
CA ALA A 35 -19.49 -0.17 31.19
C ALA A 35 -19.71 -0.49 29.72
N ALA A 36 -20.55 0.31 29.02
CA ALA A 36 -20.76 0.17 27.58
C ALA A 36 -19.48 0.38 26.78
N ASP A 37 -18.66 1.40 27.14
CA ASP A 37 -17.37 1.66 26.48
C ASP A 37 -16.41 0.47 26.64
N LYS A 38 -16.38 -0.14 27.82
CA LYS A 38 -15.55 -1.34 28.07
C LYS A 38 -15.94 -2.52 27.18
N VAL A 39 -17.24 -2.77 26.97
CA VAL A 39 -17.73 -3.81 26.08
C VAL A 39 -17.29 -3.53 24.63
N LEU A 40 -17.49 -2.31 24.15
CA LEU A 40 -17.06 -1.89 22.81
C LEU A 40 -15.55 -1.98 22.65
N GLN A 41 -14.77 -1.65 23.66
CA GLN A 41 -13.31 -1.76 23.62
C GLN A 41 -12.86 -3.22 23.49
N ASN A 42 -13.46 -4.13 24.27
CA ASN A 42 -13.15 -5.56 24.18
C ASN A 42 -13.47 -6.11 22.79
N LEU A 43 -14.66 -5.83 22.28
CA LEU A 43 -15.09 -6.22 20.93
C LEU A 43 -14.13 -5.66 19.88
N THR A 44 -13.75 -4.40 19.97
CA THR A 44 -12.80 -3.78 19.03
C THR A 44 -11.43 -4.47 19.09
N ASN A 45 -10.96 -4.83 20.29
CA ASN A 45 -9.68 -5.51 20.47
C ASN A 45 -9.64 -6.94 19.86
N GLU A 46 -10.78 -7.60 19.79
CA GLU A 46 -10.91 -8.90 19.14
C GLU A 46 -10.93 -8.74 17.61
N ILE A 47 -11.73 -7.81 17.12
CA ILE A 47 -11.90 -7.58 15.69
C ILE A 47 -10.59 -7.06 15.04
N ILE A 48 -9.87 -6.16 15.72
CA ILE A 48 -8.66 -5.57 15.14
C ILE A 48 -7.60 -6.62 14.82
N LYS A 49 -7.51 -7.70 15.61
CA LYS A 49 -6.58 -8.82 15.35
C LYS A 49 -6.87 -9.54 14.04
N GLN A 50 -8.13 -9.51 13.58
CA GLN A 50 -8.57 -10.16 12.34
C GLN A 50 -8.42 -9.26 11.11
N VAL A 51 -8.60 -7.94 11.30
CA VAL A 51 -8.63 -6.98 10.18
C VAL A 51 -7.33 -6.21 9.98
N TYR A 52 -6.46 -6.19 10.99
CA TYR A 52 -5.22 -5.40 10.97
C TYR A 52 -4.02 -6.22 11.44
N ASN A 53 -2.99 -6.31 10.60
CA ASN A 53 -1.72 -6.98 10.91
C ASN A 53 -0.58 -6.35 10.10
N ASN A 54 0.62 -6.24 10.70
CA ASN A 54 1.83 -5.73 10.04
C ASN A 54 1.60 -4.39 9.32
N ASN A 55 1.01 -3.42 10.00
CA ASN A 55 0.66 -2.10 9.47
C ASN A 55 -0.29 -2.12 8.26
N ARG A 56 -1.01 -3.22 8.06
CA ARG A 56 -1.92 -3.45 6.96
C ARG A 56 -3.33 -3.72 7.46
N LEU A 57 -4.30 -2.91 7.03
CA LEU A 57 -5.73 -3.08 7.27
C LEU A 57 -6.39 -3.71 6.03
N LEU A 58 -7.16 -4.77 6.22
CA LEU A 58 -7.95 -5.44 5.20
C LEU A 58 -9.30 -4.74 5.03
N ILE A 59 -9.45 -3.94 3.98
CA ILE A 59 -10.64 -3.12 3.72
C ILE A 59 -11.94 -3.95 3.66
N PRO A 60 -12.03 -5.10 2.96
CA PRO A 60 -13.28 -5.87 2.90
C PRO A 60 -13.73 -6.42 4.26
N ALA A 61 -12.80 -6.76 5.15
CA ALA A 61 -13.12 -7.22 6.49
C ALA A 61 -13.49 -6.06 7.43
N PHE A 62 -12.84 -4.91 7.27
CA PHE A 62 -13.14 -3.68 7.97
C PHE A 62 -14.56 -3.16 7.66
N LEU A 63 -14.96 -3.13 6.38
CA LEU A 63 -16.27 -2.66 5.92
C LEU A 63 -17.48 -3.55 6.34
N LYS A 64 -17.22 -4.70 6.95
CA LYS A 64 -18.27 -5.55 7.55
C LYS A 64 -18.61 -5.13 8.97
N GLN A 65 -17.89 -4.20 9.55
CA GLN A 65 -18.06 -3.79 10.93
C GLN A 65 -19.04 -2.61 11.05
N ASP A 66 -19.63 -2.46 12.24
CA ASP A 66 -20.43 -1.29 12.55
C ASP A 66 -19.57 -0.02 12.60
N LYS A 67 -20.15 1.12 12.20
CA LYS A 67 -19.45 2.41 12.12
C LYS A 67 -18.71 2.79 13.42
N VAL A 68 -19.31 2.46 14.58
CA VAL A 68 -18.68 2.72 15.88
C VAL A 68 -17.40 1.90 16.04
N ILE A 69 -17.40 0.66 15.57
CA ILE A 69 -16.22 -0.22 15.59
C ILE A 69 -15.18 0.23 14.56
N GLU A 70 -15.61 0.63 13.36
CA GLU A 70 -14.72 1.20 12.34
C GLU A 70 -13.91 2.40 12.89
N GLU A 71 -14.59 3.35 13.54
CA GLU A 71 -13.93 4.52 14.15
C GLU A 71 -12.95 4.11 15.25
N ARG A 72 -13.33 3.15 16.09
CA ARG A 72 -12.48 2.64 17.16
C ARG A 72 -11.25 1.93 16.64
N ILE A 73 -11.37 1.11 15.60
CA ILE A 73 -10.25 0.44 14.94
C ILE A 73 -9.26 1.48 14.43
N ILE A 74 -9.70 2.49 13.68
CA ILE A 74 -8.81 3.54 13.18
C ILE A 74 -8.14 4.31 14.31
N LYS A 75 -8.88 4.64 15.39
CA LYS A 75 -8.30 5.29 16.58
C LYS A 75 -7.24 4.42 17.25
N LEU A 76 -7.44 3.11 17.36
CA LEU A 76 -6.44 2.18 17.93
C LEU A 76 -5.19 2.10 17.05
N ILE A 77 -5.35 1.99 15.73
CA ILE A 77 -4.23 2.00 14.79
C ILE A 77 -3.42 3.30 14.92
N LEU A 78 -4.08 4.45 14.97
CA LEU A 78 -3.40 5.72 15.13
C LEU A 78 -2.72 5.84 16.50
N LYS A 79 -3.31 5.30 17.58
CA LYS A 79 -2.66 5.25 18.91
C LYS A 79 -1.37 4.42 18.87
N ASP A 80 -1.39 3.26 18.23
CA ASP A 80 -0.19 2.43 18.05
C ASP A 80 0.87 3.13 17.21
N LEU A 81 0.45 3.81 16.13
CA LEU A 81 1.33 4.53 15.21
C LEU A 81 2.05 5.72 15.90
N TYR A 82 1.33 6.48 16.73
CA TYR A 82 1.87 7.69 17.37
C TYR A 82 2.45 7.46 18.76
N LYS A 83 2.19 6.32 19.37
CA LYS A 83 2.69 5.91 20.71
C LYS A 83 2.67 7.07 21.75
N ASP A 84 3.77 7.80 21.86
CA ASP A 84 3.97 8.86 22.87
C ASP A 84 3.27 10.19 22.56
N ASN A 85 2.71 10.35 21.36
CA ASN A 85 2.12 11.61 20.88
C ASN A 85 0.60 11.49 20.60
N ILE A 86 -0.14 10.85 21.50
CA ILE A 86 -1.58 10.58 21.34
C ILE A 86 -2.42 11.86 21.13
N ASN A 87 -1.98 12.99 21.66
CA ASN A 87 -2.66 14.29 21.53
C ASN A 87 -2.75 14.81 20.09
N ILE A 88 -2.00 14.22 19.15
CA ILE A 88 -2.04 14.57 17.72
C ILE A 88 -3.26 13.94 17.02
N ILE A 89 -3.87 12.91 17.62
CA ILE A 89 -5.01 12.21 17.03
C ILE A 89 -6.26 13.09 17.10
N THR A 90 -6.78 13.46 15.94
CA THR A 90 -8.01 14.25 15.83
C THR A 90 -9.13 13.43 15.20
N ASN A 91 -10.38 13.75 15.52
CA ASN A 91 -11.53 13.13 14.86
C ASN A 91 -11.51 13.37 13.34
N LYS A 92 -10.98 14.51 12.88
CA LYS A 92 -10.83 14.83 11.45
C LYS A 92 -9.92 13.82 10.73
N GLN A 93 -8.85 13.37 11.37
CA GLN A 93 -7.98 12.34 10.78
C GLN A 93 -8.71 11.01 10.64
N VAL A 94 -9.41 10.58 11.68
CA VAL A 94 -10.21 9.35 11.67
C VAL A 94 -11.25 9.40 10.54
N THR A 95 -12.02 10.47 10.46
CA THR A 95 -13.03 10.68 9.41
C THR A 95 -12.41 10.67 8.01
N ASN A 96 -11.26 11.32 7.80
CA ASN A 96 -10.58 11.36 6.50
C ASN A 96 -10.08 9.98 6.06
N ILE A 97 -9.56 9.17 6.99
CA ILE A 97 -9.12 7.80 6.70
C ILE A 97 -10.33 6.93 6.33
N ILE A 98 -11.40 7.00 7.10
CA ILE A 98 -12.64 6.27 6.81
C ILE A 98 -13.22 6.69 5.46
N ALA A 99 -13.28 8.00 5.19
CA ALA A 99 -13.74 8.51 3.90
C ALA A 99 -12.88 8.00 2.73
N MET A 100 -11.56 7.89 2.89
CA MET A 100 -10.66 7.31 1.90
C MET A 100 -10.95 5.82 1.67
N ILE A 101 -11.29 5.07 2.72
CA ILE A 101 -11.66 3.64 2.61
C ILE A 101 -12.91 3.48 1.75
N TYR A 102 -13.95 4.29 1.98
CA TYR A 102 -15.23 4.21 1.26
C TYR A 102 -15.17 4.73 -0.18
N ARG A 103 -14.17 5.53 -0.56
CA ARG A 103 -14.04 6.01 -1.94
C ARG A 103 -13.74 4.85 -2.90
N LYS A 104 -14.35 4.88 -4.09
CA LYS A 104 -14.10 3.88 -5.16
C LYS A 104 -12.69 3.94 -5.77
N LYS A 105 -11.90 4.96 -5.40
CA LYS A 105 -10.53 5.13 -5.92
C LYS A 105 -9.63 4.01 -5.40
N PRO A 106 -9.01 3.20 -6.27
CA PRO A 106 -8.27 2.00 -5.84
C PRO A 106 -6.94 2.33 -5.18
N ASN A 107 -6.30 3.45 -5.53
CA ASN A 107 -5.03 3.89 -4.98
C ASN A 107 -5.14 5.35 -4.55
N GLU A 108 -4.91 5.60 -3.27
CA GLU A 108 -4.95 6.95 -2.70
C GLU A 108 -3.96 7.02 -1.53
N THR A 109 -3.35 8.18 -1.33
CA THR A 109 -2.44 8.43 -0.20
C THR A 109 -2.92 9.63 0.58
N LEU A 110 -3.02 9.49 1.90
CA LEU A 110 -3.34 10.55 2.84
C LEU A 110 -2.11 10.84 3.71
N LEU A 111 -1.70 12.08 3.74
CA LEU A 111 -0.63 12.52 4.63
C LEU A 111 -1.18 12.63 6.05
N LEU A 112 -0.43 12.07 6.99
CA LEU A 112 -0.69 12.11 8.42
C LEU A 112 0.41 12.90 9.13
N PRO A 113 0.17 13.43 10.33
CA PRO A 113 1.18 14.13 11.10
C PRO A 113 2.46 13.31 11.33
N ASN A 114 3.55 14.00 11.72
CA ASN A 114 4.85 13.41 12.02
C ASN A 114 5.46 12.55 10.89
N GLY A 115 5.11 12.88 9.63
CA GLY A 115 5.64 12.19 8.47
C GLY A 115 5.08 10.78 8.25
N PHE A 116 3.97 10.44 8.90
CA PHE A 116 3.25 9.21 8.57
C PHE A 116 2.33 9.38 7.36
N ILE A 117 2.00 8.28 6.71
CA ILE A 117 1.06 8.22 5.59
C ILE A 117 0.11 7.03 5.76
N ALA A 118 -1.14 7.24 5.37
CA ALA A 118 -2.08 6.16 5.11
C ALA A 118 -2.18 5.97 3.59
N MET A 119 -1.92 4.77 3.11
CA MET A 119 -1.86 4.46 1.69
C MET A 119 -2.83 3.34 1.35
N LYS A 120 -3.90 3.69 0.64
CA LYS A 120 -4.86 2.73 0.09
C LYS A 120 -4.29 2.09 -1.16
N ASN A 121 -4.36 0.77 -1.23
CA ASN A 121 -3.94 -0.02 -2.35
C ASN A 121 -4.97 -1.13 -2.59
N TYR A 122 -5.92 -0.89 -3.50
CA TYR A 122 -7.06 -1.75 -3.76
C TYR A 122 -7.86 -2.08 -2.48
N ASN A 123 -7.75 -3.31 -2.01
CA ASN A 123 -8.48 -3.83 -0.84
C ASN A 123 -7.71 -3.72 0.47
N GLU A 124 -6.61 -2.99 0.48
CA GLU A 124 -5.72 -2.88 1.63
C GLU A 124 -5.40 -1.42 1.92
N LEU A 125 -5.23 -1.12 3.21
CA LEU A 125 -4.78 0.18 3.67
C LEU A 125 -3.53 -0.01 4.54
N TYR A 126 -2.44 0.66 4.16
CA TYR A 126 -1.15 0.60 4.83
C TYR A 126 -0.88 1.88 5.61
N PHE A 127 -0.28 1.73 6.80
CA PHE A 127 0.16 2.84 7.63
C PHE A 127 1.68 2.77 7.78
N ASN A 128 2.39 3.71 7.18
CA ASN A 128 3.85 3.73 7.17
C ASN A 128 4.37 5.12 7.49
N LYS A 129 5.60 5.20 7.99
CA LYS A 129 6.33 6.46 7.99
C LYS A 129 6.68 6.78 6.54
N LYS A 130 6.47 8.02 6.11
CA LYS A 130 6.92 8.46 4.80
C LYS A 130 8.44 8.39 4.82
N ASP A 131 9.00 7.33 4.27
CA ASP A 131 10.44 7.29 4.03
C ASP A 131 10.77 8.43 3.10
N CYS A 132 11.57 9.38 3.58
CA CYS A 132 12.11 10.47 2.76
C CYS A 132 13.04 9.96 1.66
N LYS A 133 13.32 8.68 1.65
CA LYS A 133 13.94 7.96 0.55
C LYS A 133 12.85 7.36 -0.34
N GLU A 134 12.14 8.21 -1.12
CA GLU A 134 11.84 7.76 -2.47
C GLU A 134 13.19 7.37 -3.03
N ILE A 135 13.41 6.07 -3.19
CA ILE A 135 14.53 5.59 -3.99
C ILE A 135 14.19 6.07 -5.40
N LYS A 136 14.61 7.31 -5.70
CA LYS A 136 14.72 7.79 -7.07
C LYS A 136 15.80 6.90 -7.66
N MET A 137 15.38 5.74 -8.17
CA MET A 137 16.26 5.04 -9.06
C MET A 137 16.53 6.02 -10.20
N ASP A 138 17.79 6.32 -10.35
CA ASP A 138 18.31 7.07 -11.46
C ASP A 138 17.72 6.40 -12.72
N ASN A 139 16.97 7.14 -13.55
CA ASN A 139 16.37 6.62 -14.79
C ASN A 139 17.45 6.24 -15.82
N LYS A 140 18.68 6.06 -15.38
CA LYS A 140 19.81 5.65 -16.21
C LYS A 140 19.64 4.22 -16.67
N LYS A 141 19.97 4.03 -17.93
CA LYS A 141 20.11 2.70 -18.53
C LYS A 141 21.39 2.04 -17.98
N HIS A 142 21.25 0.86 -17.43
CA HIS A 142 22.37 0.03 -17.02
C HIS A 142 22.51 -1.13 -17.98
N LYS A 143 23.69 -1.27 -18.60
CA LYS A 143 23.96 -2.39 -19.50
C LYS A 143 23.75 -3.70 -18.75
N LEU A 144 23.04 -4.63 -19.38
CA LEU A 144 22.77 -5.95 -18.81
C LEU A 144 24.08 -6.72 -18.64
N LYS A 145 24.30 -7.26 -17.47
CA LYS A 145 25.43 -8.12 -17.08
C LYS A 145 24.93 -9.54 -16.81
N ALA A 146 25.82 -10.49 -16.64
CA ALA A 146 25.46 -11.88 -16.31
C ALA A 146 24.53 -11.96 -15.07
N VAL A 147 24.79 -11.14 -14.05
CA VAL A 147 23.93 -10.99 -12.87
C VAL A 147 23.77 -9.50 -12.56
N ASN A 148 22.53 -9.10 -12.38
CA ASN A 148 22.16 -7.72 -12.07
C ASN A 148 21.28 -7.71 -10.83
N ASN A 149 21.70 -7.01 -9.78
CA ASN A 149 20.95 -6.87 -8.53
C ASN A 149 20.57 -5.40 -8.32
N TYR A 150 19.27 -5.11 -8.22
CA TYR A 150 18.71 -3.79 -7.95
C TYR A 150 17.54 -3.91 -6.99
N ASN A 151 17.70 -3.40 -5.76
CA ASN A 151 16.59 -3.32 -4.78
C ASN A 151 15.86 -4.65 -4.57
N ASN A 152 16.60 -5.72 -4.26
CA ASN A 152 16.05 -7.06 -4.06
C ASN A 152 15.35 -7.65 -5.31
N GLN A 153 15.65 -7.13 -6.49
CA GLN A 153 15.24 -7.66 -7.78
C GLN A 153 16.49 -8.10 -8.53
N ILE A 154 16.58 -9.37 -8.85
CA ILE A 154 17.75 -9.95 -9.53
C ILE A 154 17.34 -10.41 -10.92
N ILE A 155 18.04 -9.93 -11.94
CA ILE A 155 17.93 -10.43 -13.31
C ILE A 155 19.26 -11.12 -13.68
N LYS A 156 19.16 -12.40 -14.06
CA LYS A 156 20.32 -13.24 -14.43
C LYS A 156 20.20 -13.69 -15.88
N ILE A 157 21.35 -13.80 -16.55
CA ILE A 157 21.48 -14.56 -17.79
C ILE A 157 21.73 -16.01 -17.40
N VAL A 158 20.95 -16.95 -17.93
CA VAL A 158 21.08 -18.39 -17.65
C VAL A 158 21.28 -19.17 -18.95
N GLY A 159 21.96 -20.32 -18.88
CA GLY A 159 22.22 -21.18 -20.06
C GLY A 159 20.98 -21.98 -20.47
N GLU A 160 20.28 -22.55 -19.50
CA GLU A 160 19.10 -23.39 -19.72
C GLU A 160 18.03 -23.11 -18.67
N CYS A 161 16.76 -23.16 -19.08
CA CYS A 161 15.62 -23.01 -18.20
C CYS A 161 14.37 -23.55 -18.86
N SER A 162 13.66 -24.45 -18.18
CA SER A 162 12.38 -25.01 -18.62
C SER A 162 11.16 -24.18 -18.21
N ASP A 163 11.32 -23.17 -17.33
CA ASP A 163 10.23 -22.33 -16.85
C ASP A 163 9.67 -21.48 -18.00
N THR A 164 8.36 -21.55 -18.21
CA THR A 164 7.62 -20.78 -19.25
C THR A 164 6.85 -19.59 -18.67
N SER A 165 6.93 -19.38 -17.37
CA SER A 165 6.25 -18.26 -16.68
C SER A 165 6.78 -16.89 -17.11
N ASN A 166 6.15 -15.82 -16.63
CA ASN A 166 6.64 -14.46 -16.86
C ASN A 166 7.94 -14.13 -16.09
N TYR A 167 8.45 -15.05 -15.28
CA TYR A 167 9.73 -14.92 -14.58
C TYR A 167 10.94 -15.23 -15.48
N VAL A 168 10.71 -15.82 -16.64
CA VAL A 168 11.75 -16.17 -17.62
C VAL A 168 11.34 -15.66 -18.99
N THR A 169 12.29 -15.12 -19.75
CA THR A 169 12.11 -14.77 -21.16
C THR A 169 13.25 -15.32 -21.99
N ARG A 170 12.96 -15.75 -23.22
CA ARG A 170 13.89 -16.27 -24.21
C ARG A 170 13.91 -15.32 -25.39
N LEU A 171 15.09 -14.92 -25.82
CA LEU A 171 15.27 -13.90 -26.85
C LEU A 171 16.23 -14.39 -27.91
N ASP A 172 15.97 -14.05 -29.17
CA ASP A 172 16.92 -14.21 -30.30
C ASP A 172 17.66 -12.88 -30.48
N SER A 173 18.97 -12.89 -30.31
CA SER A 173 19.82 -11.69 -30.41
C SER A 173 19.75 -11.08 -31.82
N SER A 174 19.46 -11.86 -32.87
CA SER A 174 19.34 -11.37 -34.23
C SER A 174 18.12 -10.47 -34.48
N GLU A 175 17.12 -10.51 -33.58
CA GLU A 175 15.90 -9.69 -33.66
C GLU A 175 15.97 -8.42 -32.80
N LEU A 176 17.08 -8.21 -32.08
CA LEU A 176 17.26 -7.16 -31.10
C LEU A 176 18.40 -6.23 -31.46
N ASN A 177 18.26 -4.96 -31.13
CA ASN A 177 19.38 -4.02 -31.19
C ASN A 177 20.19 -4.09 -29.91
N LEU A 178 21.24 -4.89 -29.89
CA LEU A 178 22.14 -5.06 -28.75
C LEU A 178 23.02 -3.83 -28.50
N PRO A 179 23.47 -3.60 -27.26
CA PRO A 179 23.29 -4.41 -26.05
C PRO A 179 21.93 -4.20 -25.37
N LEU A 180 21.56 -5.16 -24.50
CA LEU A 180 20.40 -5.03 -23.63
C LEU A 180 20.72 -4.17 -22.41
N TYR A 181 19.71 -3.48 -21.93
CA TYR A 181 19.77 -2.60 -20.77
C TYR A 181 18.66 -2.90 -19.78
N ILE A 182 18.94 -2.64 -18.51
CA ILE A 182 17.96 -2.62 -17.44
C ILE A 182 17.74 -1.16 -17.02
N ARG A 183 16.48 -0.80 -16.86
CA ARG A 183 16.06 0.50 -16.33
C ARG A 183 14.71 0.41 -15.62
N THR A 184 14.29 1.47 -14.99
CA THR A 184 12.91 1.65 -14.53
C THR A 184 12.07 2.27 -15.65
N ARG A 185 10.75 2.32 -15.45
CA ARG A 185 9.82 2.89 -16.42
C ARG A 185 10.05 4.39 -16.62
N LYS A 186 9.81 4.84 -17.84
CA LYS A 186 9.65 6.25 -18.21
C LYS A 186 8.18 6.55 -18.55
N ASP A 187 7.78 7.81 -18.44
CA ASP A 187 6.44 8.21 -18.92
C ASP A 187 6.35 8.03 -20.44
N GLY A 188 5.24 7.43 -20.86
CA GLY A 188 5.02 7.12 -22.28
C GLY A 188 5.50 5.75 -22.72
N ASP A 189 6.25 5.00 -21.89
CA ASP A 189 6.70 3.65 -22.22
C ASP A 189 5.57 2.74 -22.69
N LYS A 190 5.80 2.04 -23.81
CA LYS A 190 4.89 1.07 -24.41
C LYS A 190 5.63 -0.22 -24.73
N MET A 191 4.92 -1.33 -24.69
CA MET A 191 5.43 -2.65 -25.05
C MET A 191 4.42 -3.37 -25.93
N THR A 192 4.89 -4.03 -27.00
CA THR A 192 4.08 -5.00 -27.74
C THR A 192 4.13 -6.32 -26.98
N ILE A 193 3.02 -6.71 -26.39
CA ILE A 193 2.91 -7.96 -25.61
C ILE A 193 2.87 -9.14 -26.56
N LYS A 194 3.49 -10.26 -26.17
CA LYS A 194 3.43 -11.54 -26.91
C LYS A 194 1.97 -11.90 -27.23
N ASN A 195 1.72 -12.34 -28.45
CA ASN A 195 0.39 -12.74 -28.94
C ASN A 195 -0.69 -11.64 -28.92
N MET A 196 -0.30 -10.36 -28.88
CA MET A 196 -1.23 -9.23 -28.97
C MET A 196 -0.90 -8.36 -30.20
N ILE A 197 -1.95 -7.89 -30.87
CA ILE A 197 -1.83 -6.88 -31.93
C ILE A 197 -1.72 -5.50 -31.28
N GLY A 198 -0.71 -4.72 -31.68
CA GLY A 198 -0.49 -3.37 -31.18
C GLY A 198 0.36 -3.30 -29.92
N SER A 199 0.50 -2.10 -29.38
CA SER A 199 1.29 -1.83 -28.18
C SER A 199 0.43 -1.40 -27.00
N LYS A 200 0.80 -1.78 -25.78
CA LYS A 200 0.15 -1.39 -24.52
C LYS A 200 1.09 -0.55 -23.69
N LYS A 201 0.58 0.52 -23.07
CA LYS A 201 1.38 1.34 -22.17
C LYS A 201 1.78 0.53 -20.92
N ILE A 202 3.02 0.67 -20.48
CA ILE A 202 3.52 0.01 -19.25
C ILE A 202 2.67 0.39 -18.03
N LYS A 203 2.21 1.64 -17.97
CA LYS A 203 1.28 2.10 -16.92
C LYS A 203 0.02 1.22 -16.86
N ASP A 204 -0.56 0.89 -18.00
CA ASP A 204 -1.80 0.11 -18.07
C ASP A 204 -1.55 -1.36 -17.73
N ILE A 205 -0.39 -1.91 -18.11
CA ILE A 205 0.03 -3.25 -17.68
C ILE A 205 0.14 -3.33 -16.16
N PHE A 206 0.74 -2.33 -15.50
CA PHE A 206 0.80 -2.27 -14.05
C PHE A 206 -0.56 -2.19 -13.38
N ILE A 207 -1.52 -1.46 -13.97
CA ILE A 207 -2.89 -1.35 -13.47
C ILE A 207 -3.59 -2.70 -13.55
N ASP A 208 -3.55 -3.34 -14.72
CA ASP A 208 -4.20 -4.63 -14.95
C ASP A 208 -3.62 -5.76 -14.08
N SER A 209 -2.29 -5.72 -13.88
CA SER A 209 -1.58 -6.66 -13.01
C SER A 209 -1.69 -6.27 -11.52
N LYS A 210 -2.49 -5.25 -11.16
CA LYS A 210 -2.71 -4.75 -9.80
C LYS A 210 -1.42 -4.44 -9.04
N VAL A 211 -0.37 -4.01 -9.76
CA VAL A 211 0.90 -3.62 -9.13
C VAL A 211 0.69 -2.38 -8.26
N PRO A 212 1.09 -2.42 -6.98
CA PRO A 212 1.01 -1.28 -6.08
C PRO A 212 1.71 -0.04 -6.63
N MET A 213 1.09 1.14 -6.46
CA MET A 213 1.62 2.39 -7.02
C MET A 213 3.06 2.68 -6.57
N ALA A 214 3.38 2.42 -5.31
CA ALA A 214 4.71 2.59 -4.73
C ALA A 214 5.80 1.72 -5.42
N LYS A 215 5.42 0.55 -5.96
CA LYS A 215 6.34 -0.38 -6.63
C LYS A 215 6.53 -0.08 -8.12
N ARG A 216 5.62 0.68 -8.75
CA ARG A 216 5.63 0.90 -10.21
C ARG A 216 6.85 1.67 -10.69
N ASN A 217 7.33 2.62 -9.89
CA ASN A 217 8.47 3.46 -10.24
C ASN A 217 9.83 2.78 -10.03
N SER A 218 9.88 1.75 -9.19
CA SER A 218 11.08 0.94 -8.92
C SER A 218 11.08 -0.41 -9.65
N TRP A 219 10.02 -0.72 -10.44
CA TRP A 219 9.94 -1.96 -11.18
C TRP A 219 10.92 -1.95 -12.33
N LEU A 220 11.75 -3.00 -12.41
CA LEU A 220 12.73 -3.15 -13.48
C LEU A 220 12.05 -3.58 -14.78
N LEU A 221 12.58 -3.11 -15.88
CA LEU A 221 12.27 -3.57 -17.22
C LEU A 221 13.56 -3.75 -18.02
N VAL A 222 13.52 -4.64 -18.98
CA VAL A 222 14.63 -4.86 -19.92
C VAL A 222 14.26 -4.24 -21.26
N CYS A 223 15.18 -3.47 -21.83
CA CYS A 223 15.05 -2.87 -23.16
C CYS A 223 16.32 -3.09 -23.99
N ASP A 224 16.16 -2.98 -25.30
CA ASP A 224 17.27 -2.97 -26.24
C ASP A 224 17.93 -1.57 -26.34
N ASN A 225 18.89 -1.42 -27.24
CA ASN A 225 19.61 -0.16 -27.45
C ASN A 225 18.70 0.97 -27.97
N ASP A 226 17.65 0.65 -28.71
CA ASP A 226 16.67 1.59 -29.23
C ASP A 226 15.53 1.90 -28.27
N ASP A 227 15.64 1.48 -26.99
CA ASP A 227 14.63 1.64 -25.93
C ASP A 227 13.35 0.81 -26.16
N ASN A 228 13.33 -0.16 -27.10
CA ASN A 228 12.23 -1.10 -27.22
C ASN A 228 12.20 -2.01 -25.99
N ILE A 229 11.05 -2.08 -25.31
CA ILE A 229 10.91 -2.90 -24.11
C ILE A 229 10.74 -4.36 -24.53
N VAL A 230 11.75 -5.18 -24.23
CA VAL A 230 11.79 -6.59 -24.60
C VAL A 230 11.22 -7.49 -23.50
N TRP A 231 11.20 -7.04 -22.25
CA TRP A 231 10.62 -7.81 -21.15
C TRP A 231 10.24 -6.95 -19.94
N LEU A 232 9.11 -7.26 -19.35
CA LEU A 232 8.66 -6.73 -18.07
C LEU A 232 8.63 -7.90 -17.05
N PRO A 233 9.72 -8.11 -16.30
CA PRO A 233 9.91 -9.27 -15.43
C PRO A 233 8.73 -9.56 -14.53
N ALA A 234 8.38 -10.82 -14.36
CA ALA A 234 7.27 -11.35 -13.56
C ALA A 234 5.87 -10.86 -13.99
N LEU A 235 5.74 -10.00 -14.99
CA LEU A 235 4.44 -9.44 -15.40
C LEU A 235 4.07 -9.83 -16.83
N LYS A 236 4.87 -9.45 -17.83
CA LYS A 236 4.55 -9.68 -19.24
C LYS A 236 5.80 -9.89 -20.10
N LYS A 237 5.69 -10.79 -21.06
CA LYS A 237 6.65 -11.03 -22.13
C LYS A 237 6.28 -10.18 -23.34
N SER A 238 7.28 -9.70 -24.08
CA SER A 238 7.07 -8.96 -25.31
C SER A 238 6.95 -9.88 -26.52
N LYS A 239 6.67 -9.29 -27.68
CA LYS A 239 6.68 -9.99 -28.99
C LYS A 239 8.00 -10.69 -29.31
N PHE A 240 9.09 -10.29 -28.66
CA PHE A 240 10.43 -10.86 -28.86
C PHE A 240 10.66 -12.15 -28.06
N ASP A 241 9.74 -12.51 -27.16
CA ASP A 241 9.87 -13.76 -26.38
C ASP A 241 9.62 -14.98 -27.23
N LYS A 242 10.55 -15.92 -27.21
CA LYS A 242 10.50 -17.18 -27.95
C LYS A 242 9.98 -18.33 -27.09
N GLU A 243 9.34 -19.28 -27.75
CA GLU A 243 8.99 -20.55 -27.11
C GLU A 243 10.24 -21.45 -26.95
N ILE A 244 10.12 -22.51 -26.13
CA ILE A 244 11.25 -23.43 -25.86
C ILE A 244 11.73 -24.14 -27.14
N ASN A 245 10.84 -24.36 -28.10
CA ASN A 245 11.12 -25.05 -29.37
C ASN A 245 11.50 -24.12 -30.53
N GLU A 246 11.55 -22.80 -30.27
CA GLU A 246 12.01 -21.82 -31.25
C GLU A 246 13.52 -21.56 -31.09
N LYS A 247 14.08 -20.83 -32.04
CA LYS A 247 15.50 -20.38 -31.96
C LYS A 247 15.63 -19.23 -30.99
N TYR A 248 16.52 -19.35 -30.02
CA TYR A 248 16.95 -18.30 -29.08
C TYR A 248 18.38 -18.56 -28.61
N ASP A 249 19.07 -17.52 -28.18
CA ASP A 249 20.43 -17.57 -27.68
C ASP A 249 20.62 -16.80 -26.33
N ILE A 250 19.59 -16.07 -25.90
CA ILE A 250 19.60 -15.36 -24.62
C ILE A 250 18.41 -15.81 -23.77
N ILE A 251 18.69 -16.27 -22.55
CA ILE A 251 17.64 -16.56 -21.55
C ILE A 251 17.85 -15.65 -20.35
N LEU A 252 16.82 -14.89 -20.00
CA LEU A 252 16.82 -14.03 -18.80
C LEU A 252 15.86 -14.60 -17.76
N MET A 253 16.33 -14.67 -16.53
CA MET A 253 15.56 -15.12 -15.37
C MET A 253 15.48 -14.00 -14.35
N PHE A 254 14.29 -13.79 -13.80
CA PHE A 254 14.03 -12.86 -12.70
C PHE A 254 13.83 -13.64 -11.40
N VAL A 255 14.52 -13.22 -10.34
CA VAL A 255 14.45 -13.79 -9.00
C VAL A 255 14.19 -12.66 -8.01
N LYS A 256 13.20 -12.84 -7.12
CA LYS A 256 13.07 -11.98 -5.95
C LYS A 256 13.92 -12.54 -4.82
N GLU A 257 14.65 -11.67 -4.14
CA GLU A 257 15.30 -12.05 -2.87
C GLU A 257 14.22 -12.38 -1.84
N GLY A 258 14.21 -13.65 -1.36
CA GLY A 258 13.28 -14.12 -0.32
C GLY A 258 12.26 -15.18 -0.77
N GLU A 259 12.35 -15.68 -2.02
CA GLU A 259 11.68 -16.91 -2.48
C GLU A 259 12.71 -17.97 -2.80
#